data_eff3326f1e70bc704837c07d57558d3a
#
_entry.id   eff3326f1e70bc704837c07d57558d3a
#
_cell.length_a   1.000
_cell.length_b   1.000
_cell.length_c   1.000
_cell.angle_alpha   90.00
_cell.angle_beta   90.00
_cell.angle_gamma   90.00
#
_symmetry.space_group_name_H-M   'P 1'
#
loop_
_entity.id
_entity.type
_entity.pdbx_description
1 polymer ?
#
loop_
_entity_poly.entity_id
_entity_poly.type
_entity_poly.pdbx_seq_one_letter_code
_entity_poly.pdbx_strand_id
1 'polypeptide(L)'
;PTLLPWATVAQNVRLPLRLKNIEYQESRVQEALTLVGLGDFRDAYPRELSGGMKMRVSIARALVTRPQLLLMDEPFAALDEITRFKLNDDLLALWRQLNCTVVFVTHSVFESVYLSTRILMFTPRPGRVAAEFDVEAPEPRAGTFRTSPAYGAQCREVSAALANVMAET
;
A
#
# COMPACT_ATOMS: atom_id res chain seq x y z
N PRO A 1 -2.71 -6.03 9.25
CA PRO A 1 -3.52 -6.91 8.39
C PRO A 1 -4.51 -7.74 9.23
N THR A 2 -5.80 -7.60 8.93
CA THR A 2 -6.89 -8.30 9.63
C THR A 2 -7.24 -9.60 8.90
N LEU A 3 -6.29 -10.54 8.84
CA LEU A 3 -6.56 -11.86 8.26
C LEU A 3 -7.36 -12.73 9.23
N LEU A 4 -8.25 -13.58 8.68
CA LEU A 4 -8.96 -14.60 9.46
C LEU A 4 -7.93 -15.66 9.88
N PRO A 5 -7.62 -15.82 11.17
CA PRO A 5 -6.55 -16.70 11.63
C PRO A 5 -6.83 -18.19 11.43
N TRP A 6 -8.09 -18.57 11.30
CA TRP A 6 -8.56 -19.95 11.07
C TRP A 6 -8.70 -20.31 9.59
N ALA A 7 -8.51 -19.36 8.68
CA ALA A 7 -8.63 -19.55 7.24
C ALA A 7 -7.25 -19.54 6.59
N THR A 8 -7.08 -20.35 5.54
CA THR A 8 -5.85 -20.34 4.75
C THR A 8 -5.68 -19.03 3.99
N VAL A 9 -4.50 -18.81 3.40
CA VAL A 9 -4.21 -17.66 2.54
C VAL A 9 -5.22 -17.57 1.40
N ALA A 10 -5.47 -18.65 0.67
CA ALA A 10 -6.45 -18.69 -0.42
C ALA A 10 -7.87 -18.37 0.07
N GLN A 11 -8.27 -18.89 1.22
CA GLN A 11 -9.57 -18.61 1.82
C GLN A 11 -9.72 -17.15 2.25
N ASN A 12 -8.66 -16.54 2.79
CA ASN A 12 -8.62 -15.11 3.11
C ASN A 12 -8.78 -14.26 1.85
N VAL A 13 -8.05 -14.57 0.78
CA VAL A 13 -8.13 -13.84 -0.49
C VAL A 13 -9.49 -14.00 -1.15
N ARG A 14 -10.10 -15.20 -1.09
CA ARG A 14 -11.43 -15.48 -1.63
C ARG A 14 -12.57 -14.73 -0.92
N LEU A 15 -12.39 -14.35 0.35
CA LEU A 15 -13.47 -13.81 1.20
C LEU A 15 -14.30 -12.69 0.56
N PRO A 16 -13.71 -11.64 -0.09
CA PRO A 16 -14.50 -10.59 -0.71
C PRO A 16 -15.39 -11.06 -1.87
N LEU A 17 -14.96 -12.06 -2.64
CA LEU A 17 -15.77 -12.63 -3.72
C LEU A 17 -17.03 -13.28 -3.14
N ARG A 18 -16.86 -14.00 -2.05
CA ARG A 18 -17.96 -14.67 -1.34
C ARG A 18 -18.95 -13.67 -0.74
N LEU A 19 -18.44 -12.57 -0.11
CA LEU A 19 -19.30 -11.54 0.49
C LEU A 19 -20.07 -10.71 -0.55
N LYS A 20 -19.50 -10.55 -1.75
CA LYS A 20 -20.16 -9.83 -2.86
C LYS A 20 -21.01 -10.73 -3.76
N ASN A 21 -21.17 -12.01 -3.42
CA ASN A 21 -21.83 -13.01 -4.26
C ASN A 21 -21.29 -13.06 -5.70
N ILE A 22 -20.00 -12.79 -5.87
CA ILE A 22 -19.32 -12.94 -7.15
C ILE A 22 -19.02 -14.42 -7.34
N GLU A 23 -19.32 -14.95 -8.51
CA GLU A 23 -19.04 -16.33 -8.85
C GLU A 23 -17.57 -16.68 -8.61
N TYR A 24 -17.34 -17.78 -7.92
CA TYR A 24 -16.01 -18.21 -7.58
C TYR A 24 -15.26 -18.72 -8.80
N GLN A 25 -14.13 -18.11 -9.05
CA GLN A 25 -13.16 -18.55 -10.04
C GLN A 25 -11.82 -18.77 -9.34
N GLU A 26 -11.35 -20.00 -9.32
CA GLU A 26 -10.06 -20.37 -8.71
C GLU A 26 -8.91 -19.56 -9.32
N SER A 27 -8.96 -19.31 -10.64
CA SER A 27 -7.98 -18.51 -11.38
C SER A 27 -7.81 -17.10 -10.78
N ARG A 28 -8.89 -16.43 -10.36
CA ARG A 28 -8.82 -15.08 -9.78
C ARG A 28 -8.05 -15.04 -8.46
N VAL A 29 -8.23 -16.06 -7.62
CA VAL A 29 -7.50 -16.18 -6.36
C VAL A 29 -6.03 -16.46 -6.64
N GLN A 30 -5.76 -17.36 -7.59
CA GLN A 30 -4.39 -17.69 -7.98
C GLN A 30 -3.68 -16.50 -8.63
N GLU A 31 -4.35 -15.76 -9.51
CA GLU A 31 -3.82 -14.52 -10.11
C GLU A 31 -3.46 -13.50 -9.02
N ALA A 32 -4.38 -13.25 -8.07
CA ALA A 32 -4.14 -12.29 -7.00
C ALA A 32 -2.97 -12.70 -6.10
N LEU A 33 -2.81 -14.00 -5.81
CA LEU A 33 -1.67 -14.51 -5.03
C LEU A 33 -0.36 -14.44 -5.81
N THR A 34 -0.38 -14.72 -7.11
CA THR A 34 0.79 -14.61 -7.99
C THR A 34 1.27 -13.16 -8.07
N LEU A 35 0.35 -12.20 -8.24
CA LEU A 35 0.65 -10.77 -8.28
C LEU A 35 1.42 -10.28 -7.05
N VAL A 36 1.15 -10.84 -5.86
CA VAL A 36 1.85 -10.47 -4.61
C VAL A 36 2.99 -11.44 -4.26
N GLY A 37 3.34 -12.37 -5.15
CA GLY A 37 4.43 -13.33 -4.95
C GLY A 37 4.17 -14.37 -3.85
N LEU A 38 2.92 -14.77 -3.65
CA LEU A 38 2.51 -15.74 -2.62
C LEU A 38 1.78 -16.97 -3.19
N GLY A 39 1.97 -17.30 -4.47
CA GLY A 39 1.33 -18.43 -5.12
C GLY A 39 1.56 -19.78 -4.39
N ASP A 40 2.78 -19.99 -3.90
CA ASP A 40 3.18 -21.23 -3.20
C ASP A 40 2.68 -21.32 -1.75
N PHE A 41 2.16 -20.21 -1.20
CA PHE A 41 1.68 -20.13 0.19
C PHE A 41 0.17 -20.19 0.31
N ARG A 42 -0.54 -20.61 -0.74
CA ARG A 42 -2.00 -20.59 -0.81
C ARG A 42 -2.69 -21.36 0.31
N ASP A 43 -2.10 -22.46 0.75
CA ASP A 43 -2.66 -23.36 1.77
C ASP A 43 -2.11 -23.10 3.18
N ALA A 44 -1.16 -22.16 3.32
CA ALA A 44 -0.62 -21.74 4.61
C ALA A 44 -1.66 -20.96 5.42
N TYR A 45 -1.53 -20.99 6.74
CA TYR A 45 -2.33 -20.18 7.66
C TYR A 45 -1.59 -18.89 8.03
N PRO A 46 -2.30 -17.83 8.45
CA PRO A 46 -1.66 -16.55 8.84
C PRO A 46 -0.56 -16.67 9.88
N ARG A 47 -0.64 -17.65 10.80
CA ARG A 47 0.39 -17.91 11.83
C ARG A 47 1.74 -18.36 11.24
N GLU A 48 1.72 -18.90 10.02
CA GLU A 48 2.91 -19.42 9.33
C GLU A 48 3.59 -18.37 8.47
N LEU A 49 3.03 -17.13 8.42
CA LEU A 49 3.49 -16.03 7.58
C LEU A 49 4.22 -14.96 8.39
N SER A 50 5.23 -14.34 7.78
CA SER A 50 5.83 -13.11 8.29
C SER A 50 4.87 -11.93 8.24
N GLY A 51 5.18 -10.83 8.94
CA GLY A 51 4.38 -9.59 8.90
C GLY A 51 4.18 -9.04 7.47
N GLY A 52 5.26 -9.02 6.70
CA GLY A 52 5.22 -8.59 5.30
C GLY A 52 4.38 -9.52 4.41
N MET A 53 4.46 -10.84 4.61
CA MET A 53 3.61 -11.79 3.89
C MET A 53 2.14 -11.61 4.23
N LYS A 54 1.79 -11.39 5.51
CA LYS A 54 0.41 -11.09 5.93
C LYS A 54 -0.12 -9.84 5.25
N MET A 55 0.72 -8.80 5.11
CA MET A 55 0.36 -7.59 4.40
C MET A 55 0.09 -7.87 2.92
N ARG A 56 0.95 -8.62 2.23
CA ARG A 56 0.75 -9.02 0.83
C ARG A 56 -0.53 -9.84 0.64
N VAL A 57 -0.89 -10.73 1.57
CA VAL A 57 -2.20 -11.44 1.54
C VAL A 57 -3.36 -10.44 1.66
N SER A 58 -3.24 -9.41 2.50
CA SER A 58 -4.27 -8.36 2.63
C SER A 58 -4.43 -7.56 1.34
N ILE A 59 -3.33 -7.25 0.65
CA ILE A 59 -3.35 -6.61 -0.67
C ILE A 59 -4.01 -7.54 -1.70
N ALA A 60 -3.60 -8.80 -1.80
CA ALA A 60 -4.22 -9.78 -2.70
C ALA A 60 -5.73 -9.92 -2.47
N ARG A 61 -6.15 -9.94 -1.19
CA ARG A 61 -7.55 -9.96 -0.79
C ARG A 61 -8.33 -8.72 -1.28
N ALA A 62 -7.71 -7.55 -1.28
CA ALA A 62 -8.34 -6.35 -1.83
C ALA A 62 -8.42 -6.40 -3.36
N LEU A 63 -7.38 -6.90 -4.03
CA LEU A 63 -7.25 -6.93 -5.48
C LEU A 63 -8.11 -8.00 -6.17
N VAL A 64 -8.46 -9.09 -5.48
CA VAL A 64 -9.22 -10.20 -6.08
C VAL A 64 -10.55 -9.76 -6.69
N THR A 65 -11.12 -8.66 -6.21
CA THR A 65 -12.34 -8.05 -6.77
C THR A 65 -12.10 -7.15 -7.97
N ARG A 66 -10.85 -6.95 -8.37
CA ARG A 66 -10.41 -6.02 -9.45
C ARG A 66 -10.98 -4.62 -9.24
N PRO A 67 -10.68 -3.95 -8.12
CA PRO A 67 -11.25 -2.64 -7.80
C PRO A 67 -10.69 -1.55 -8.72
N GLN A 68 -11.50 -0.52 -9.01
CA GLN A 68 -11.03 0.71 -9.67
C GLN A 68 -10.33 1.67 -8.69
N LEU A 69 -10.65 1.55 -7.40
CA LEU A 69 -10.08 2.35 -6.30
C LEU A 69 -9.65 1.42 -5.16
N LEU A 70 -8.39 1.53 -4.76
CA LEU A 70 -7.81 0.83 -3.61
C LEU A 70 -7.51 1.85 -2.51
N LEU A 71 -8.13 1.65 -1.34
CA LEU A 71 -7.88 2.48 -0.15
C LEU A 71 -6.97 1.71 0.81
N MET A 72 -5.88 2.33 1.22
CA MET A 72 -4.88 1.76 2.14
C MET A 72 -4.65 2.75 3.28
N ASP A 73 -5.00 2.34 4.50
CA ASP A 73 -4.86 3.16 5.69
C ASP A 73 -3.70 2.60 6.55
N GLU A 74 -2.61 3.36 6.62
CA GLU A 74 -1.36 3.03 7.31
C GLU A 74 -0.90 1.56 7.15
N PRO A 75 -0.85 1.02 5.92
CA PRO A 75 -0.70 -0.42 5.74
C PRO A 75 0.63 -0.97 6.25
N PHE A 76 1.67 -0.13 6.32
CA PHE A 76 3.03 -0.54 6.67
C PHE A 76 3.49 -0.08 8.07
N ALA A 77 2.61 0.56 8.87
CA ALA A 77 2.97 1.14 10.16
C ALA A 77 3.58 0.13 11.16
N ALA A 78 3.13 -1.12 11.14
CA ALA A 78 3.59 -2.17 12.06
C ALA A 78 4.82 -2.96 11.57
N LEU A 79 5.48 -2.52 10.50
CA LEU A 79 6.60 -3.24 9.88
C LEU A 79 7.93 -2.56 10.17
N ASP A 80 9.00 -3.36 10.23
CA ASP A 80 10.38 -2.85 10.26
C ASP A 80 10.73 -2.10 8.97
N GLU A 81 11.75 -1.25 9.04
CA GLU A 81 12.14 -0.36 7.96
C GLU A 81 12.54 -1.09 6.67
N ILE A 82 13.29 -2.18 6.79
CA ILE A 82 13.76 -2.96 5.63
C ILE A 82 12.58 -3.61 4.92
N THR A 83 11.69 -4.23 5.68
CA THR A 83 10.46 -4.85 5.16
C THR A 83 9.55 -3.80 4.50
N ARG A 84 9.45 -2.61 5.10
CA ARG A 84 8.67 -1.48 4.59
C ARG A 84 9.20 -0.99 3.24
N PHE A 85 10.51 -0.79 3.11
CA PHE A 85 11.12 -0.38 1.83
C PHE A 85 10.83 -1.40 0.72
N LYS A 86 10.99 -2.68 1.02
CA LYS A 86 10.68 -3.74 0.05
C LYS A 86 9.22 -3.74 -0.36
N LEU A 87 8.29 -3.57 0.58
CA LEU A 87 6.86 -3.52 0.28
C LEU A 87 6.46 -2.26 -0.49
N ASN A 88 7.13 -1.14 -0.27
CA ASN A 88 6.94 0.06 -1.09
C ASN A 88 7.33 -0.20 -2.55
N ASP A 89 8.45 -0.87 -2.78
CA ASP A 89 8.90 -1.23 -4.13
C ASP A 89 7.94 -2.22 -4.79
N ASP A 90 7.52 -3.25 -4.04
CA ASP A 90 6.55 -4.24 -4.48
C ASP A 90 5.20 -3.58 -4.83
N LEU A 91 4.74 -2.62 -4.01
CA LEU A 91 3.48 -1.90 -4.24
C LEU A 91 3.54 -1.05 -5.52
N LEU A 92 4.65 -0.35 -5.77
CA LEU A 92 4.84 0.40 -7.01
C LEU A 92 4.89 -0.51 -8.24
N ALA A 93 5.59 -1.64 -8.14
CA ALA A 93 5.66 -2.62 -9.22
C ALA A 93 4.27 -3.21 -9.52
N LEU A 94 3.51 -3.50 -8.47
CA LEU A 94 2.15 -4.00 -8.56
C LEU A 94 1.21 -2.94 -9.16
N TRP A 95 1.26 -1.70 -8.68
CA TRP A 95 0.41 -0.60 -9.17
C TRP A 95 0.54 -0.38 -10.68
N ARG A 96 1.76 -0.50 -11.23
CA ARG A 96 2.00 -0.40 -12.70
C ARG A 96 1.29 -1.47 -13.51
N GLN A 97 1.01 -2.63 -12.90
CA GLN A 97 0.29 -3.73 -13.56
C GLN A 97 -1.23 -3.60 -13.39
N LEU A 98 -1.67 -2.73 -12.47
CA LEU A 98 -3.06 -2.55 -12.13
C LEU A 98 -3.59 -1.26 -12.78
N ASN A 99 -4.78 -1.35 -13.36
CA ASN A 99 -5.50 -0.18 -13.84
C ASN A 99 -6.45 0.33 -12.74
N CYS A 100 -5.87 0.80 -11.62
CA CYS A 100 -6.65 1.31 -10.49
C CYS A 100 -6.01 2.56 -9.87
N THR A 101 -6.83 3.39 -9.25
CA THR A 101 -6.37 4.49 -8.41
C THR A 101 -6.06 3.95 -7.01
N VAL A 102 -4.95 4.36 -6.43
CA VAL A 102 -4.59 4.01 -5.05
C VAL A 102 -4.62 5.28 -4.19
N VAL A 103 -5.39 5.25 -3.11
CA VAL A 103 -5.32 6.26 -2.05
C VAL A 103 -4.61 5.62 -0.87
N PHE A 104 -3.45 6.17 -0.55
CA PHE A 104 -2.56 5.65 0.48
C PHE A 104 -2.46 6.66 1.64
N VAL A 105 -2.97 6.30 2.81
CA VAL A 105 -2.86 7.12 4.02
C VAL A 105 -1.63 6.69 4.80
N THR A 106 -0.77 7.65 5.12
CA THR A 106 0.43 7.43 5.94
C THR A 106 0.79 8.70 6.71
N HIS A 107 1.42 8.53 7.85
CA HIS A 107 2.07 9.61 8.60
C HIS A 107 3.56 9.78 8.23
N SER A 108 4.08 8.95 7.33
CA SER A 108 5.47 9.02 6.87
C SER A 108 5.61 9.88 5.62
N VAL A 109 6.27 11.02 5.75
CA VAL A 109 6.63 11.89 4.61
C VAL A 109 7.44 11.12 3.57
N PHE A 110 8.35 10.25 4.01
CA PHE A 110 9.17 9.45 3.09
C PHE A 110 8.35 8.47 2.25
N GLU A 111 7.34 7.82 2.84
CA GLU A 111 6.43 6.96 2.09
C GLU A 111 5.58 7.77 1.12
N SER A 112 5.01 8.90 1.58
CA SER A 112 4.15 9.73 0.73
C SER A 112 4.87 10.23 -0.52
N VAL A 113 6.11 10.74 -0.39
CA VAL A 113 6.91 11.17 -1.54
C VAL A 113 7.35 9.99 -2.42
N TYR A 114 7.66 8.84 -1.81
CA TYR A 114 8.11 7.68 -2.59
C TYR A 114 6.99 7.03 -3.40
N LEU A 115 5.80 6.89 -2.83
CA LEU A 115 4.72 6.09 -3.40
C LEU A 115 3.78 6.89 -4.30
N SER A 116 3.52 8.17 -3.99
CA SER A 116 2.44 8.90 -4.65
C SER A 116 2.89 9.74 -5.84
N THR A 117 1.95 10.07 -6.70
CA THR A 117 2.07 11.10 -7.74
C THR A 117 1.59 12.46 -7.21
N ARG A 118 0.74 12.44 -6.16
CA ARG A 118 0.15 13.61 -5.54
C ARG A 118 -0.06 13.37 -4.06
N ILE A 119 0.25 14.36 -3.22
CA ILE A 119 0.12 14.31 -1.77
C ILE A 119 -0.92 15.35 -1.35
N LEU A 120 -1.88 14.92 -0.53
CA LEU A 120 -2.82 15.81 0.17
C LEU A 120 -2.48 15.79 1.65
N MET A 121 -2.19 16.96 2.21
CA MET A 121 -1.92 17.15 3.63
C MET A 121 -3.19 17.64 4.34
N PHE A 122 -3.47 17.07 5.50
CA PHE A 122 -4.65 17.42 6.29
C PHE A 122 -4.28 18.06 7.62
N THR A 123 -5.11 19.00 8.08
CA THR A 123 -5.04 19.52 9.46
C THR A 123 -5.49 18.46 10.47
N PRO A 124 -5.06 18.52 11.76
CA PRO A 124 -5.45 17.51 12.75
C PRO A 124 -6.97 17.46 13.01
N ARG A 125 -7.57 18.50 13.55
CA ARG A 125 -9.00 18.57 13.86
C ARG A 125 -9.52 20.00 13.79
N PRO A 126 -10.59 20.29 12.99
CA PRO A 126 -11.21 19.36 12.05
C PRO A 126 -10.30 19.07 10.86
N GLY A 127 -10.35 17.85 10.30
CA GLY A 127 -9.57 17.43 9.13
C GLY A 127 -9.99 18.24 7.90
N ARG A 128 -9.10 19.13 7.44
CA ARG A 128 -9.26 19.93 6.21
C ARG A 128 -7.99 19.79 5.38
N VAL A 129 -8.09 19.89 4.07
CA VAL A 129 -6.91 19.93 3.21
C VAL A 129 -6.15 21.22 3.51
N ALA A 130 -4.92 21.08 4.00
CA ALA A 130 -4.02 22.19 4.34
C ALA A 130 -3.08 22.53 3.18
N ALA A 131 -2.59 21.52 2.47
CA ALA A 131 -1.69 21.70 1.33
C ALA A 131 -1.81 20.52 0.35
N GLU A 132 -1.38 20.76 -0.87
CA GLU A 132 -1.32 19.79 -1.96
C GLU A 132 0.04 19.88 -2.64
N PHE A 133 0.66 18.74 -2.97
CA PHE A 133 1.96 18.65 -3.63
C PHE A 133 1.86 17.65 -4.79
N ASP A 134 2.32 18.04 -5.95
CA ASP A 134 2.63 17.13 -7.03
C ASP A 134 4.02 16.54 -6.82
N VAL A 135 4.16 15.23 -6.98
CA VAL A 135 5.44 14.54 -6.77
C VAL A 135 6.12 14.31 -8.11
N GLU A 136 7.25 14.93 -8.30
CA GLU A 136 8.13 14.72 -9.45
C GLU A 136 9.05 13.52 -9.18
N ALA A 137 8.82 12.42 -9.87
CA ALA A 137 9.61 11.21 -9.73
C ALA A 137 9.82 10.52 -11.09
N PRO A 138 10.98 9.87 -11.29
CA PRO A 138 11.20 9.10 -12.51
C PRO A 138 10.22 7.92 -12.61
N GLU A 139 9.87 7.55 -13.83
CA GLU A 139 9.13 6.34 -14.11
C GLU A 139 9.95 5.39 -15.00
N PRO A 140 10.24 4.18 -14.56
CA PRO A 140 9.91 3.57 -13.26
C PRO A 140 10.74 4.15 -12.11
N ARG A 141 10.13 4.28 -10.91
CA ARG A 141 10.86 4.63 -9.68
C ARG A 141 11.73 3.43 -9.28
N ALA A 142 13.03 3.62 -9.26
CA ALA A 142 13.99 2.64 -8.77
C ALA A 142 14.41 2.98 -7.34
N GLY A 143 15.03 2.02 -6.62
CA GLY A 143 15.54 2.27 -5.26
C GLY A 143 16.55 3.43 -5.19
N THR A 144 17.24 3.73 -6.29
CA THR A 144 18.14 4.91 -6.44
C THR A 144 17.40 6.24 -6.29
N PHE A 145 16.11 6.31 -6.55
CA PHE A 145 15.32 7.53 -6.33
C PHE A 145 15.33 7.94 -4.86
N ARG A 146 15.26 7.00 -3.91
CA ARG A 146 15.31 7.29 -2.46
C ARG A 146 16.58 8.01 -2.01
N THR A 147 17.68 7.82 -2.73
CA THR A 147 18.98 8.45 -2.40
C THR A 147 19.26 9.67 -3.26
N SER A 148 18.34 10.06 -4.14
CA SER A 148 18.52 11.19 -5.04
C SER A 148 18.36 12.54 -4.34
N PRO A 149 19.07 13.60 -4.77
CA PRO A 149 18.86 14.95 -4.27
C PRO A 149 17.42 15.45 -4.46
N ALA A 150 16.76 15.07 -5.57
CA ALA A 150 15.38 15.46 -5.88
C ALA A 150 14.40 14.90 -4.85
N TYR A 151 14.52 13.59 -4.52
CA TYR A 151 13.70 12.99 -3.47
C TYR A 151 13.90 13.67 -2.11
N GLY A 152 15.17 13.91 -1.73
CA GLY A 152 15.49 14.61 -0.48
C GLY A 152 14.94 16.03 -0.43
N ALA A 153 14.92 16.77 -1.55
CA ALA A 153 14.34 18.09 -1.64
C ALA A 153 12.82 18.07 -1.41
N GLN A 154 12.10 17.20 -2.09
CA GLN A 154 10.65 17.03 -1.94
C GLN A 154 10.28 16.58 -0.52
N CYS A 155 11.02 15.65 0.08
CA CYS A 155 10.80 15.25 1.48
C CYS A 155 10.97 16.43 2.45
N ARG A 156 11.96 17.31 2.24
CA ARG A 156 12.15 18.51 3.07
C ARG A 156 10.99 19.49 2.92
N GLU A 157 10.54 19.73 1.69
CA GLU A 157 9.41 20.62 1.40
C GLU A 157 8.13 20.14 2.11
N VAL A 158 7.75 18.88 1.93
CA VAL A 158 6.58 18.30 2.58
C VAL A 158 6.72 18.29 4.11
N SER A 159 7.93 17.99 4.64
CA SER A 159 8.19 18.02 6.08
C SER A 159 8.06 19.44 6.67
N ALA A 160 8.56 20.45 5.97
CA ALA A 160 8.45 21.85 6.42
C ALA A 160 6.98 22.31 6.46
N ALA A 161 6.20 21.98 5.43
CA ALA A 161 4.77 22.27 5.40
C ALA A 161 4.02 21.55 6.55
N LEU A 162 4.33 20.27 6.80
CA LEU A 162 3.74 19.51 7.89
C LEU A 162 4.03 20.16 9.26
N ALA A 163 5.28 20.59 9.48
CA ALA A 163 5.68 21.29 10.71
C ALA A 163 4.87 22.58 10.92
N ASN A 164 4.66 23.38 9.86
CA ASN A 164 3.85 24.60 9.92
C ASN A 164 2.38 24.29 10.28
N VAL A 165 1.75 23.31 9.62
CA VAL A 165 0.37 22.91 9.89
C VAL A 165 0.19 22.40 11.34
N MET A 166 1.19 21.70 11.89
CA MET A 166 1.17 21.23 13.27
C MET A 166 1.41 22.35 14.29
N ALA A 167 2.12 23.43 13.93
CA ALA A 167 2.38 24.57 14.81
C ALA A 167 1.19 25.54 14.94
N GLU A 168 0.30 25.55 13.93
CA GLU A 168 -0.91 26.40 13.90
C GLU A 168 -2.10 25.78 14.63
N THR A 169 -1.94 24.59 15.23
CA THR A 169 -2.98 23.82 15.92
C THR A 169 -2.75 23.78 17.42
#